data_fe478c731271f1c4d654dbb478d68f6c
#
_entry.id   fe478c731271f1c4d654dbb478d68f6c
#
_cell.length_a   1.000
_cell.length_b   1.000
_cell.length_c   1.000
_cell.angle_alpha   90.00
_cell.angle_beta   90.00
_cell.angle_gamma   90.00
#
_symmetry.space_group_name_H-M   'P 1'
#
loop_
_entity.id
_entity.type
_entity.pdbx_description
1 polymer ?
#
loop_
_entity_poly.entity_id
_entity_poly.type
_entity_poly.pdbx_seq_one_letter_code
_entity_poly.pdbx_strand_id
1 'polypeptide(L)'
;MLLNEEQKMVQDMLRSYSQEKLKPTAAERDKTAQFPAQELKELGELGALGMTVSPEWGGAGLDYISLVVALEEIAAGDGAISTIVSVQNSLPCGITQRYGTDVQKQKYLSKLATGEWLGCFCLTEPQAGSDAGALECKAIREGDEWVLNGTKQFITT
;
A
#
# COMPACT_ATOMS: atom_id res chain seq x y z
N MET A 1 -0.41 25.62 1.13
CA MET A 1 0.95 25.15 0.74
C MET A 1 1.01 25.20 -0.78
N LEU A 2 2.08 25.71 -1.37
CA LEU A 2 2.26 25.66 -2.83
C LEU A 2 3.02 24.37 -3.16
N LEU A 3 2.48 23.59 -4.07
CA LEU A 3 3.15 22.40 -4.61
C LEU A 3 4.31 22.82 -5.53
N ASN A 4 5.41 22.06 -5.49
CA ASN A 4 6.49 22.19 -6.47
C ASN A 4 6.08 21.54 -7.81
N GLU A 5 6.93 21.63 -8.83
CA GLU A 5 6.61 21.10 -10.18
C GLU A 5 6.45 19.58 -10.19
N GLU A 6 7.30 18.84 -9.45
CA GLU A 6 7.22 17.38 -9.35
C GLU A 6 5.92 16.94 -8.67
N GLN A 7 5.54 17.58 -7.56
CA GLN A 7 4.28 17.29 -6.85
C GLN A 7 3.06 17.60 -7.71
N LYS A 8 3.09 18.67 -8.52
CA LYS A 8 2.02 18.96 -9.48
C LYS A 8 1.94 17.92 -10.59
N MET A 9 3.08 17.46 -11.13
CA MET A 9 3.10 16.41 -12.13
C MET A 9 2.46 15.11 -11.59
N VAL A 10 2.78 14.73 -10.36
CA VAL A 10 2.16 13.59 -9.67
C VAL A 10 0.66 13.81 -9.52
N GLN A 11 0.25 15.00 -9.07
CA GLN A 11 -1.16 15.36 -8.91
C GLN A 11 -1.93 15.23 -10.22
N ASP A 12 -1.43 15.83 -11.29
CA ASP A 12 -2.12 15.86 -12.58
C ASP A 12 -2.21 14.46 -13.21
N MET A 13 -1.14 13.68 -13.12
CA MET A 13 -1.10 12.30 -13.59
C MET A 13 -2.16 11.43 -12.89
N LEU A 14 -2.18 11.44 -11.56
CA LEU A 14 -3.10 10.60 -10.79
C LEU A 14 -4.54 11.12 -10.81
N ARG A 15 -4.73 12.44 -10.95
CA ARG A 15 -6.07 13.02 -11.20
C ARG A 15 -6.66 12.50 -12.51
N SER A 16 -5.90 12.59 -13.61
CA SER A 16 -6.36 12.05 -14.92
C SER A 16 -6.70 10.57 -14.81
N TYR A 17 -5.79 9.77 -14.28
CA TYR A 17 -6.01 8.34 -14.10
C TYR A 17 -7.27 8.04 -13.26
N SER A 18 -7.42 8.73 -12.13
CA SER A 18 -8.54 8.52 -11.21
C SER A 18 -9.89 8.90 -11.82
N GLN A 19 -9.96 10.04 -12.49
CA GLN A 19 -11.21 10.49 -13.12
C GLN A 19 -11.59 9.63 -14.33
N GLU A 20 -10.63 9.15 -15.10
CA GLU A 20 -10.86 8.40 -16.34
C GLU A 20 -11.03 6.89 -16.10
N LYS A 21 -10.32 6.31 -15.12
CA LYS A 21 -10.26 4.86 -14.90
C LYS A 21 -10.95 4.40 -13.62
N LEU A 22 -10.72 5.09 -12.50
CA LEU A 22 -11.23 4.62 -11.20
C LEU A 22 -12.68 5.01 -10.97
N LYS A 23 -12.99 6.30 -11.08
CA LYS A 23 -14.30 6.86 -10.78
C LYS A 23 -15.47 6.25 -11.55
N PRO A 24 -15.36 5.98 -12.87
CA PRO A 24 -16.49 5.43 -13.62
C PRO A 24 -16.95 4.05 -13.16
N THR A 25 -16.05 3.27 -12.54
CA THR A 25 -16.29 1.87 -12.17
C THR A 25 -16.30 1.63 -10.65
N ALA A 26 -16.00 2.65 -9.84
CA ALA A 26 -15.90 2.54 -8.38
C ALA A 26 -17.19 2.01 -7.72
N ALA A 27 -18.36 2.56 -8.09
CA ALA A 27 -19.63 2.14 -7.54
C ALA A 27 -19.99 0.68 -7.89
N GLU A 28 -19.62 0.21 -9.08
CA GLU A 28 -19.86 -1.19 -9.47
C GLU A 28 -18.91 -2.15 -8.75
N ARG A 29 -17.64 -1.77 -8.58
CA ARG A 29 -16.68 -2.56 -7.77
C ARG A 29 -17.15 -2.70 -6.32
N ASP A 30 -17.60 -1.60 -5.71
CA ASP A 30 -18.14 -1.61 -4.35
C ASP A 30 -19.34 -2.53 -4.22
N LYS A 31 -20.32 -2.41 -5.13
CA LYS A 31 -21.52 -3.22 -5.16
C LYS A 31 -21.25 -4.71 -5.35
N THR A 32 -20.29 -5.06 -6.16
CA THR A 32 -19.95 -6.45 -6.51
C THR A 32 -18.85 -7.04 -5.63
N ALA A 33 -18.25 -6.22 -4.73
CA ALA A 33 -17.08 -6.57 -3.92
C ALA A 33 -15.90 -7.08 -4.78
N GLN A 34 -15.73 -6.52 -5.98
CA GLN A 34 -14.68 -6.92 -6.91
C GLN A 34 -13.33 -6.35 -6.46
N PHE A 35 -12.33 -7.21 -6.33
CA PHE A 35 -10.96 -6.77 -6.06
C PHE A 35 -10.36 -6.07 -7.29
N PRO A 36 -9.77 -4.87 -7.14
CA PRO A 36 -9.32 -4.02 -8.25
C PRO A 36 -7.92 -4.42 -8.77
N ALA A 37 -7.74 -5.68 -9.17
CA ALA A 37 -6.42 -6.20 -9.55
C ALA A 37 -5.80 -5.48 -10.75
N GLN A 38 -6.61 -5.12 -11.75
CA GLN A 38 -6.13 -4.44 -12.95
C GLN A 38 -5.73 -3.00 -12.63
N GLU A 39 -6.56 -2.29 -11.86
CA GLU A 39 -6.30 -0.91 -11.46
C GLU A 39 -5.03 -0.81 -10.60
N LEU A 40 -4.82 -1.76 -9.68
CA LEU A 40 -3.61 -1.82 -8.86
C LEU A 40 -2.36 -2.11 -9.69
N LYS A 41 -2.46 -2.97 -10.70
CA LYS A 41 -1.37 -3.21 -11.64
C LYS A 41 -1.00 -1.93 -12.39
N GLU A 42 -1.99 -1.22 -12.95
CA GLU A 42 -1.78 0.04 -13.67
C GLU A 42 -1.18 1.12 -12.74
N LEU A 43 -1.66 1.21 -11.49
CA LEU A 43 -1.08 2.12 -10.48
C LEU A 43 0.37 1.73 -10.12
N GLY A 44 0.70 0.45 -10.11
CA GLY A 44 2.08 -0.03 -9.99
C GLY A 44 2.97 0.43 -11.14
N GLU A 45 2.50 0.31 -12.38
CA GLU A 45 3.19 0.79 -13.58
C GLU A 45 3.39 2.31 -13.57
N LEU A 46 2.48 3.07 -12.96
CA LEU A 46 2.60 4.51 -12.71
C LEU A 46 3.51 4.85 -11.52
N GLY A 47 4.06 3.85 -10.80
CA GLY A 47 4.93 4.05 -9.64
C GLY A 47 4.18 4.39 -8.34
N ALA A 48 2.85 4.33 -8.32
CA ALA A 48 2.04 4.73 -7.17
C ALA A 48 2.13 3.75 -5.97
N LEU A 49 2.60 2.51 -6.17
CA LEU A 49 2.71 1.51 -5.10
C LEU A 49 4.03 1.54 -4.33
N GLY A 50 5.03 2.30 -4.82
CA GLY A 50 6.35 2.46 -4.19
C GLY A 50 6.84 3.91 -4.21
N MET A 51 5.97 4.89 -3.99
CA MET A 51 6.28 6.31 -4.16
C MET A 51 7.43 6.77 -3.28
N THR A 52 7.47 6.37 -2.01
CA THR A 52 8.48 6.78 -1.04
C THR A 52 9.65 5.79 -0.92
N VAL A 53 9.62 4.72 -1.69
CA VAL A 53 10.71 3.74 -1.72
C VAL A 53 11.86 4.27 -2.55
N SER A 54 13.10 4.05 -2.06
CA SER A 54 14.31 4.44 -2.79
C SER A 54 14.38 3.80 -4.18
N PRO A 55 14.86 4.53 -5.21
CA PRO A 55 15.03 4.01 -6.57
C PRO A 55 15.90 2.76 -6.65
N GLU A 56 16.86 2.58 -5.74
CA GLU A 56 17.68 1.36 -5.66
C GLU A 56 16.87 0.08 -5.45
N TRP A 57 15.66 0.21 -4.88
CA TRP A 57 14.70 -0.88 -4.63
C TRP A 57 13.49 -0.85 -5.58
N GLY A 58 13.56 -0.08 -6.65
CA GLY A 58 12.51 0.00 -7.65
C GLY A 58 11.37 0.96 -7.33
N GLY A 59 11.51 1.79 -6.30
CA GLY A 59 10.55 2.84 -5.96
C GLY A 59 10.78 4.15 -6.72
N ALA A 60 9.86 5.10 -6.55
CA ALA A 60 9.94 6.41 -7.20
C ALA A 60 10.82 7.43 -6.45
N GLY A 61 11.14 7.19 -5.17
CA GLY A 61 11.99 8.08 -4.35
C GLY A 61 11.39 9.44 -4.05
N LEU A 62 10.07 9.57 -4.14
CA LEU A 62 9.33 10.82 -3.93
C LEU A 62 9.16 11.14 -2.44
N ASP A 63 8.81 12.38 -2.15
CA ASP A 63 8.53 12.83 -0.79
C ASP A 63 7.10 12.45 -0.30
N TYR A 64 6.87 12.61 1.00
CA TYR A 64 5.55 12.32 1.58
C TYR A 64 4.46 13.30 1.15
N ILE A 65 4.80 14.50 0.68
CA ILE A 65 3.81 15.45 0.14
C ILE A 65 3.29 14.91 -1.18
N SER A 66 4.16 14.42 -2.05
CA SER A 66 3.80 13.73 -3.29
C SER A 66 2.89 12.54 -3.03
N LEU A 67 3.19 11.72 -2.01
CA LEU A 67 2.33 10.60 -1.62
C LEU A 67 0.94 11.07 -1.16
N VAL A 68 0.85 12.10 -0.30
CA VAL A 68 -0.45 12.61 0.17
C VAL A 68 -1.28 13.17 -0.97
N VAL A 69 -0.68 13.95 -1.86
CA VAL A 69 -1.35 14.50 -3.05
C VAL A 69 -1.85 13.38 -3.96
N ALA A 70 -1.04 12.35 -4.16
CA ALA A 70 -1.43 11.16 -4.92
C ALA A 70 -2.65 10.46 -4.31
N LEU A 71 -2.63 10.26 -2.99
CA LEU A 71 -3.73 9.61 -2.26
C LEU A 71 -5.03 10.42 -2.31
N GLU A 72 -4.95 11.77 -2.25
CA GLU A 72 -6.11 12.64 -2.42
C GLU A 72 -6.77 12.44 -3.79
N GLU A 73 -5.97 12.43 -4.87
CA GLU A 73 -6.48 12.27 -6.23
C GLU A 73 -7.04 10.87 -6.48
N ILE A 74 -6.39 9.83 -5.97
CA ILE A 74 -6.90 8.46 -6.05
C ILE A 74 -8.21 8.33 -5.26
N ALA A 75 -8.28 8.89 -4.04
CA ALA A 75 -9.47 8.85 -3.20
C ALA A 75 -10.67 9.57 -3.83
N ALA A 76 -10.44 10.65 -4.59
CA ALA A 76 -11.48 11.34 -5.35
C ALA A 76 -12.10 10.48 -6.47
N GLY A 77 -11.37 9.44 -6.91
CA GLY A 77 -11.87 8.43 -7.85
C GLY A 77 -12.43 7.19 -7.17
N ASP A 78 -11.66 6.62 -6.23
CA ASP A 78 -12.02 5.40 -5.49
C ASP A 78 -11.32 5.36 -4.13
N GLY A 79 -12.09 5.52 -3.04
CA GLY A 79 -11.58 5.54 -1.67
C GLY A 79 -10.99 4.20 -1.23
N ALA A 80 -11.52 3.07 -1.71
CA ALA A 80 -11.00 1.75 -1.35
C ALA A 80 -9.61 1.51 -1.97
N ILE A 81 -9.43 1.86 -3.24
CA ILE A 81 -8.14 1.79 -3.93
C ILE A 81 -7.12 2.71 -3.27
N SER A 82 -7.53 3.95 -2.90
CA SER A 82 -6.64 4.86 -2.15
C SER A 82 -6.15 4.26 -0.84
N THR A 83 -7.01 3.54 -0.12
CA THR A 83 -6.63 2.83 1.10
C THR A 83 -5.58 1.75 0.82
N ILE A 84 -5.74 0.95 -0.24
CA ILE A 84 -4.76 -0.07 -0.63
C ILE A 84 -3.41 0.57 -0.96
N VAL A 85 -3.40 1.63 -1.78
CA VAL A 85 -2.17 2.37 -2.15
C VAL A 85 -1.48 2.97 -0.91
N SER A 86 -2.27 3.53 0.02
CA SER A 86 -1.76 4.06 1.30
C SER A 86 -1.11 2.99 2.14
N VAL A 87 -1.79 1.85 2.34
CA VAL A 87 -1.25 0.72 3.11
C VAL A 87 0.02 0.19 2.47
N GLN A 88 0.03 -0.04 1.17
CA GLN A 88 1.20 -0.56 0.42
C GLN A 88 2.44 0.30 0.66
N ASN A 89 2.33 1.63 0.50
CA ASN A 89 3.45 2.55 0.68
C ASN A 89 3.89 2.66 2.14
N SER A 90 2.94 2.84 3.07
CA SER A 90 3.25 3.20 4.46
C SER A 90 3.68 2.00 5.32
N LEU A 91 3.05 0.84 5.12
CA LEU A 91 3.26 -0.33 6.00
C LEU A 91 4.19 -1.37 5.35
N PRO A 92 3.80 -2.17 4.36
CA PRO A 92 4.70 -3.17 3.79
C PRO A 92 6.01 -2.56 3.24
N CYS A 93 5.92 -1.53 2.41
CA CYS A 93 7.11 -0.87 1.85
C CYS A 93 7.87 -0.10 2.93
N GLY A 94 7.20 0.76 3.69
CA GLY A 94 7.83 1.60 4.70
C GLY A 94 8.54 0.82 5.80
N ILE A 95 7.90 -0.22 6.33
CA ILE A 95 8.49 -1.09 7.37
C ILE A 95 9.68 -1.86 6.80
N THR A 96 9.52 -2.46 5.62
CA THR A 96 10.61 -3.23 4.98
C THR A 96 11.80 -2.33 4.65
N GLN A 97 11.56 -1.12 4.13
CA GLN A 97 12.64 -0.17 3.85
C GLN A 97 13.39 0.26 5.10
N ARG A 98 12.66 0.52 6.20
CA ARG A 98 13.24 1.05 7.43
C ARG A 98 13.93 -0.01 8.29
N TYR A 99 13.37 -1.20 8.39
CA TYR A 99 13.79 -2.21 9.35
C TYR A 99 14.28 -3.52 8.72
N GLY A 100 14.05 -3.73 7.43
CA GLY A 100 14.50 -4.92 6.72
C GLY A 100 16.03 -4.96 6.56
N THR A 101 16.60 -6.16 6.61
CA THR A 101 17.98 -6.40 6.17
C THR A 101 18.08 -6.24 4.65
N ASP A 102 19.28 -6.05 4.10
CA ASP A 102 19.47 -5.90 2.66
C ASP A 102 18.94 -7.12 1.89
N VAL A 103 19.11 -8.33 2.45
CA VAL A 103 18.56 -9.58 1.89
C VAL A 103 17.03 -9.53 1.85
N GLN A 104 16.37 -9.03 2.90
CA GLN A 104 14.92 -8.88 2.96
C GLN A 104 14.44 -7.80 1.99
N LYS A 105 15.14 -6.66 1.92
CA LYS A 105 14.81 -5.59 0.96
C LYS A 105 14.92 -6.10 -0.47
N GLN A 106 16.01 -6.78 -0.82
CA GLN A 106 16.20 -7.36 -2.14
C GLN A 106 15.10 -8.38 -2.49
N LYS A 107 14.68 -9.19 -1.51
CA LYS A 107 13.67 -10.25 -1.74
C LYS A 107 12.25 -9.72 -1.83
N TYR A 108 11.90 -8.75 -0.97
CA TYR A 108 10.52 -8.30 -0.77
C TYR A 108 10.27 -6.87 -1.28
N LEU A 109 11.13 -5.92 -0.92
CA LEU A 109 10.86 -4.50 -1.14
C LEU A 109 10.76 -4.13 -2.62
N SER A 110 11.65 -4.67 -3.46
CA SER A 110 11.62 -4.41 -4.90
C SER A 110 10.32 -4.88 -5.56
N LYS A 111 9.76 -6.00 -5.10
CA LYS A 111 8.50 -6.53 -5.61
C LYS A 111 7.28 -5.80 -5.07
N LEU A 112 7.35 -5.35 -3.81
CA LEU A 112 6.31 -4.54 -3.19
C LEU A 112 6.25 -3.14 -3.83
N ALA A 113 7.40 -2.51 -4.06
CA ALA A 113 7.49 -1.15 -4.62
C ALA A 113 6.96 -1.07 -6.06
N THR A 114 7.18 -2.09 -6.86
CA THR A 114 6.68 -2.17 -8.26
C THR A 114 5.23 -2.66 -8.37
N GLY A 115 4.65 -3.17 -7.26
CA GLY A 115 3.32 -3.77 -7.27
C GLY A 115 3.27 -5.20 -7.87
N GLU A 116 4.43 -5.83 -8.11
CA GLU A 116 4.46 -7.27 -8.44
C GLU A 116 3.83 -8.09 -7.31
N TRP A 117 4.06 -7.66 -6.08
CA TRP A 117 3.42 -8.18 -4.88
C TRP A 117 2.67 -7.09 -4.14
N LEU A 118 1.47 -7.43 -3.67
CA LEU A 118 0.74 -6.62 -2.73
C LEU A 118 1.01 -7.14 -1.31
N GLY A 119 1.27 -6.22 -0.40
CA GLY A 119 1.52 -6.53 0.99
C GLY A 119 0.36 -6.12 1.88
N CYS A 120 0.17 -6.84 2.99
CA CYS A 120 -0.80 -6.48 4.01
C CYS A 120 -0.14 -6.32 5.37
N PHE A 121 -0.79 -5.58 6.27
CA PHE A 121 -0.37 -5.40 7.66
C PHE A 121 -1.40 -6.00 8.60
N CYS A 122 -1.13 -7.22 9.07
CA CYS A 122 -2.04 -8.00 9.90
C CYS A 122 -1.90 -7.58 11.37
N LEU A 123 -2.58 -6.51 11.79
CA LEU A 123 -2.57 -6.02 13.17
C LEU A 123 -3.83 -6.44 13.92
N THR A 124 -5.00 -5.94 13.50
CA THR A 124 -6.28 -6.07 14.20
C THR A 124 -6.68 -7.51 14.44
N GLU A 125 -7.19 -7.78 15.64
CA GLU A 125 -7.78 -9.06 16.04
C GLU A 125 -9.23 -8.85 16.51
N PRO A 126 -10.08 -9.90 16.59
CA PRO A 126 -11.48 -9.74 16.98
C PRO A 126 -11.66 -9.00 18.31
N GLN A 127 -10.75 -9.18 19.27
CA GLN A 127 -10.78 -8.56 20.60
C GLN A 127 -9.87 -7.34 20.72
N ALA A 128 -8.99 -7.08 19.75
CA ALA A 128 -7.95 -6.05 19.83
C ALA A 128 -7.95 -5.17 18.57
N GLY A 129 -8.62 -4.03 18.65
CA GLY A 129 -8.61 -2.97 17.63
C GLY A 129 -7.73 -1.81 18.09
N SER A 130 -8.35 -0.79 18.71
CA SER A 130 -7.64 0.40 19.21
C SER A 130 -6.63 0.08 20.30
N ASP A 131 -6.88 -0.95 21.12
CA ASP A 131 -5.89 -1.47 22.08
C ASP A 131 -5.02 -2.55 21.41
N ALA A 132 -4.01 -2.12 20.67
CA ALA A 132 -3.02 -3.02 20.07
C ALA A 132 -2.13 -3.75 21.11
N GLY A 133 -2.17 -3.34 22.38
CA GLY A 133 -1.51 -4.06 23.48
C GLY A 133 -2.22 -5.35 23.88
N ALA A 134 -3.51 -5.50 23.52
CA ALA A 134 -4.32 -6.68 23.81
C ALA A 134 -4.26 -7.77 22.74
N LEU A 135 -3.28 -7.75 21.83
CA LEU A 135 -3.09 -8.78 20.82
C LEU A 135 -2.76 -10.15 21.46
N GLU A 136 -3.44 -11.20 21.00
CA GLU A 136 -3.28 -12.57 21.49
C GLU A 136 -2.63 -13.52 20.48
N CYS A 137 -2.53 -13.12 19.19
CA CYS A 137 -1.87 -13.92 18.16
C CYS A 137 -0.39 -14.15 18.53
N LYS A 138 0.02 -15.41 18.50
CA LYS A 138 1.34 -15.85 18.95
C LYS A 138 2.19 -16.33 17.78
N ALA A 139 3.49 -16.01 17.84
CA ALA A 139 4.51 -16.60 17.01
C ALA A 139 5.45 -17.41 17.92
N ILE A 140 5.48 -18.72 17.76
CA ILE A 140 6.31 -19.65 18.54
C ILE A 140 7.42 -20.19 17.65
N ARG A 141 8.65 -20.11 18.09
CA ARG A 141 9.78 -20.64 17.33
C ARG A 141 9.88 -22.17 17.54
N GLU A 142 9.87 -22.89 16.42
CA GLU A 142 10.06 -24.33 16.37
C GLU A 142 11.23 -24.65 15.43
N GLY A 143 12.42 -24.90 15.97
CA GLY A 143 13.64 -25.04 15.19
C GLY A 143 14.02 -23.76 14.46
N ASP A 144 14.06 -23.80 13.13
CA ASP A 144 14.37 -22.65 12.26
C ASP A 144 13.12 -21.95 11.69
N GLU A 145 11.93 -22.39 12.09
CA GLU A 145 10.65 -21.85 11.64
C GLU A 145 9.91 -21.12 12.75
N TRP A 146 8.92 -20.30 12.36
CA TRP A 146 7.98 -19.66 13.25
C TRP A 146 6.56 -20.17 12.98
N VAL A 147 5.92 -20.75 13.99
CA VAL A 147 4.53 -21.18 13.93
C VAL A 147 3.64 -20.05 14.43
N LEU A 148 2.74 -19.57 13.55
CA LEU A 148 1.79 -18.49 13.85
C LEU A 148 0.44 -19.09 14.20
N ASN A 149 -0.12 -18.71 15.36
CA ASN A 149 -1.44 -19.12 15.82
C ASN A 149 -2.25 -17.91 16.28
N GLY A 150 -3.43 -17.72 15.68
CA GLY A 150 -4.33 -16.63 15.99
C GLY A 150 -5.20 -16.25 14.80
N THR A 151 -6.09 -15.28 15.02
CA THR A 151 -7.01 -14.77 14.01
C THR A 151 -6.79 -13.27 13.85
N LYS A 152 -6.64 -12.81 12.63
CA LYS A 152 -6.59 -11.39 12.27
C LYS A 152 -7.88 -10.98 11.59
N GLN A 153 -8.28 -9.70 11.70
CA GLN A 153 -9.54 -9.18 11.19
C GLN A 153 -9.35 -7.83 10.50
N PHE A 154 -10.18 -7.54 9.49
CA PHE A 154 -10.17 -6.29 8.73
C PHE A 154 -8.81 -5.96 8.08
N ILE A 155 -8.19 -6.95 7.49
CA ILE A 155 -6.88 -6.76 6.84
C ILE A 155 -7.10 -6.25 5.41
N THR A 156 -6.48 -5.11 5.10
CA THR A 156 -6.48 -4.51 3.75
C THR A 156 -5.52 -5.29 2.85
N THR A 157 -5.99 -5.69 1.68
CA THR A 157 -5.33 -6.48 0.62
C THR A 157 -5.39 -8.00 0.85
#